data_3a57de92913dcc65e29e97dc61de62dd
#
_entry.id   3a57de92913dcc65e29e97dc61de62dd
#
_cell.length_a   1.000
_cell.length_b   1.000
_cell.length_c   1.000
_cell.angle_alpha   90.00
_cell.angle_beta   90.00
_cell.angle_gamma   90.00
#
_symmetry.space_group_name_H-M   'P 1'
#
loop_
_entity.id
_entity.type
_entity.pdbx_description
1 polymer ?
#
loop_
_entity_poly.entity_id
_entity_poly.type
_entity_poly.pdbx_seq_one_letter_code
_entity_poly.pdbx_strand_id
1 'polypeptide(L)'
;MSSYSTEHPIALNGEHLTLDEVVAIADGAPVQLAEEALPRMARSRAAVEQFLAQGEIVYGVTTGFGFFKDRLIPPDQVLELQRNLVRSHAAGVGPILSEREVRAMLAVRANTLAKGYSGVRPAVVETLIAMLNRGVHPVVPGQGSLGASGDLAPLAHLALVVIGEGEAIFRGERLAGGEALRRAGIPPVQLEAKEGLALLNGTALMTGVGALVTHRAEVLVQTADIAGCLSLEALHGTAEAFDQRLHAVRPHPRQVDCAAYLRRLLAGSTYLRGHDPLNVQDPYTLRCIPQVHGAVRDAIAYARWVIEIE
;
A
#
# COMPACT_ATOMS: atom_id res chain seq x y z
N MET A 1 -5.41 -13.63 -11.22
CA MET A 1 -4.60 -14.28 -10.17
C MET A 1 -3.15 -13.95 -10.48
N SER A 2 -2.52 -13.15 -9.65
CA SER A 2 -1.11 -12.76 -9.80
C SER A 2 -0.24 -14.01 -9.64
N SER A 3 0.61 -14.29 -10.63
CA SER A 3 1.52 -15.44 -10.69
C SER A 3 2.83 -15.16 -9.96
N TYR A 4 2.80 -14.41 -8.87
CA TYR A 4 3.99 -14.30 -8.04
C TYR A 4 4.24 -15.65 -7.37
N SER A 5 5.28 -16.33 -7.83
CA SER A 5 5.78 -17.55 -7.23
C SER A 5 6.22 -17.26 -5.79
N THR A 6 5.73 -18.03 -4.84
CA THR A 6 6.17 -17.96 -3.43
C THR A 6 7.61 -18.42 -3.22
N GLU A 7 8.33 -18.78 -4.29
CA GLU A 7 9.68 -19.34 -4.23
C GLU A 7 10.78 -18.29 -4.04
N HIS A 8 10.54 -17.02 -4.41
CA HIS A 8 11.53 -15.97 -4.23
C HIS A 8 10.94 -14.80 -3.45
N PRO A 9 11.62 -14.32 -2.38
CA PRO A 9 11.16 -13.16 -1.62
C PRO A 9 11.22 -11.89 -2.46
N ILE A 10 10.22 -11.03 -2.31
CA ILE A 10 10.19 -9.70 -2.93
C ILE A 10 11.25 -8.82 -2.27
N ALA A 11 12.15 -8.26 -3.08
CA ALA A 11 13.24 -7.44 -2.60
C ALA A 11 12.81 -5.97 -2.42
N LEU A 12 12.85 -5.48 -1.18
CA LEU A 12 12.56 -4.08 -0.85
C LEU A 12 13.85 -3.26 -0.95
N ASN A 13 13.95 -2.46 -2.01
CA ASN A 13 15.12 -1.61 -2.26
C ASN A 13 14.83 -0.10 -2.17
N GLY A 14 13.56 0.28 -1.94
CA GLY A 14 13.15 1.68 -1.88
C GLY A 14 12.88 2.35 -3.23
N GLU A 15 13.03 1.65 -4.37
CA GLU A 15 12.93 2.24 -5.71
C GLU A 15 11.85 1.58 -6.60
N HIS A 16 11.60 0.30 -6.45
CA HIS A 16 10.89 -0.49 -7.46
C HIS A 16 9.71 -1.32 -6.94
N LEU A 17 9.20 -1.04 -5.74
CA LEU A 17 8.03 -1.74 -5.22
C LEU A 17 6.78 -1.36 -6.04
N THR A 18 6.24 -2.33 -6.76
CA THR A 18 5.03 -2.15 -7.58
C THR A 18 3.75 -2.37 -6.77
N LEU A 19 2.64 -1.83 -7.27
CA LEU A 19 1.31 -2.07 -6.68
C LEU A 19 0.99 -3.57 -6.58
N ASP A 20 1.30 -4.35 -7.61
CA ASP A 20 1.02 -5.79 -7.64
C ASP A 20 1.88 -6.56 -6.62
N GLU A 21 3.13 -6.12 -6.37
CA GLU A 21 3.97 -6.66 -5.31
C GLU A 21 3.43 -6.32 -3.92
N VAL A 22 2.92 -5.10 -3.69
CA VAL A 22 2.24 -4.75 -2.43
C VAL A 22 1.05 -5.68 -2.18
N VAL A 23 0.24 -5.96 -3.22
CA VAL A 23 -0.87 -6.92 -3.14
C VAL A 23 -0.37 -8.32 -2.80
N ALA A 24 0.68 -8.79 -3.47
CA ALA A 24 1.27 -10.11 -3.21
C ALA A 24 1.81 -10.23 -1.76
N ILE A 25 2.48 -9.19 -1.25
CA ILE A 25 2.96 -9.15 0.14
C ILE A 25 1.79 -9.14 1.12
N ALA A 26 0.74 -8.38 0.81
CA ALA A 26 -0.48 -8.37 1.62
C ALA A 26 -1.15 -9.76 1.68
N ASP A 27 -1.04 -10.53 0.61
CA ASP A 27 -1.55 -11.90 0.48
C ASP A 27 -0.58 -12.98 0.99
N GLY A 28 0.57 -12.58 1.56
CA GLY A 28 1.48 -13.49 2.26
C GLY A 28 2.83 -13.75 1.58
N ALA A 29 3.13 -13.12 0.44
CA ALA A 29 4.43 -13.27 -0.20
C ALA A 29 5.57 -12.86 0.76
N PRO A 30 6.68 -13.60 0.81
CA PRO A 30 7.84 -13.27 1.62
C PRO A 30 8.59 -12.06 1.07
N VAL A 31 9.27 -11.34 1.96
CA VAL A 31 10.02 -10.14 1.62
C VAL A 31 11.45 -10.20 2.16
N GLN A 32 12.36 -9.48 1.52
CA GLN A 32 13.73 -9.30 2.02
C GLN A 32 14.20 -7.86 1.79
N LEU A 33 15.13 -7.39 2.62
CA LEU A 33 15.84 -6.14 2.37
C LEU A 33 16.87 -6.39 1.26
N ALA A 34 16.84 -5.55 0.22
CA ALA A 34 17.82 -5.62 -0.85
C ALA A 34 19.19 -5.13 -0.36
N GLU A 35 20.24 -5.86 -0.72
CA GLU A 35 21.63 -5.52 -0.32
C GLU A 35 22.04 -4.11 -0.81
N GLU A 36 21.59 -3.71 -1.97
CA GLU A 36 21.84 -2.38 -2.56
C GLU A 36 21.24 -1.20 -1.76
N ALA A 37 20.27 -1.45 -0.87
CA ALA A 37 19.71 -0.44 0.01
C ALA A 37 20.67 -0.10 1.17
N LEU A 38 21.46 -1.07 1.64
CA LEU A 38 22.31 -0.94 2.82
C LEU A 38 23.31 0.24 2.76
N PRO A 39 24.05 0.45 1.63
CA PRO A 39 24.97 1.60 1.55
C PRO A 39 24.27 2.96 1.61
N ARG A 40 23.04 3.07 1.07
CA ARG A 40 22.27 4.33 1.13
C ARG A 40 21.77 4.59 2.56
N MET A 41 21.25 3.56 3.21
CA MET A 41 20.81 3.62 4.60
C MET A 41 21.98 3.99 5.54
N ALA A 42 23.15 3.37 5.36
CA ALA A 42 24.34 3.65 6.15
C ALA A 42 24.79 5.11 6.00
N ARG A 43 24.81 5.65 4.79
CA ARG A 43 25.17 7.08 4.57
C ARG A 43 24.20 8.05 5.27
N SER A 44 22.91 7.78 5.17
CA SER A 44 21.89 8.60 5.81
C SER A 44 21.96 8.50 7.33
N ARG A 45 22.24 7.31 7.87
CA ARG A 45 22.45 7.12 9.31
C ARG A 45 23.68 7.84 9.81
N ALA A 46 24.80 7.73 9.11
CA ALA A 46 26.03 8.43 9.46
C ALA A 46 25.84 9.95 9.54
N ALA A 47 25.02 10.54 8.67
CA ALA A 47 24.70 11.97 8.74
C ALA A 47 23.97 12.33 10.06
N VAL A 48 23.01 11.49 10.50
CA VAL A 48 22.32 11.70 11.79
C VAL A 48 23.30 11.62 12.96
N GLU A 49 24.21 10.65 12.94
CA GLU A 49 25.23 10.47 13.98
C GLU A 49 26.21 11.63 14.01
N GLN A 50 26.58 12.17 12.85
CA GLN A 50 27.42 13.35 12.74
C GLN A 50 26.76 14.58 13.36
N PHE A 51 25.47 14.86 13.06
CA PHE A 51 24.74 15.98 13.67
C PHE A 51 24.70 15.87 15.20
N LEU A 52 24.47 14.66 15.72
CA LEU A 52 24.50 14.41 17.16
C LEU A 52 25.88 14.67 17.78
N ALA A 53 26.94 14.18 17.14
CA ALA A 53 28.30 14.32 17.61
C ALA A 53 28.80 15.79 17.59
N GLN A 54 28.34 16.57 16.61
CA GLN A 54 28.69 18.00 16.45
C GLN A 54 27.79 18.92 17.28
N GLY A 55 26.72 18.39 17.89
CA GLY A 55 25.75 19.19 18.64
C GLY A 55 24.98 20.19 17.77
N GLU A 56 24.85 19.90 16.46
CA GLU A 56 24.10 20.75 15.55
C GLU A 56 22.62 20.76 15.89
N ILE A 57 21.96 21.92 15.70
CA ILE A 57 20.52 22.06 15.93
C ILE A 57 19.78 21.63 14.67
N VAL A 58 19.28 20.39 14.66
CA VAL A 58 18.55 19.81 13.52
C VAL A 58 17.18 19.34 14.00
N TYR A 59 16.12 19.87 13.35
CA TYR A 59 14.74 19.52 13.68
C TYR A 59 14.51 18.00 13.64
N GLY A 60 13.97 17.48 14.71
CA GLY A 60 13.64 16.06 14.82
C GLY A 60 14.82 15.10 14.95
N VAL A 61 16.03 15.62 15.08
CA VAL A 61 17.26 14.88 15.39
C VAL A 61 17.77 15.26 16.76
N THR A 62 18.04 16.57 16.96
CA THR A 62 18.55 17.13 18.21
C THR A 62 17.57 18.07 18.89
N THR A 63 16.41 18.31 18.30
CA THR A 63 15.30 19.08 18.88
C THR A 63 14.07 18.20 19.14
N GLY A 64 13.13 18.74 19.91
CA GLY A 64 11.77 18.19 19.99
C GLY A 64 10.98 18.40 18.69
N PHE A 65 9.67 18.09 18.72
CA PHE A 65 8.79 18.08 17.55
C PHE A 65 7.61 19.04 17.74
N GLY A 66 7.05 19.52 16.64
CA GLY A 66 5.87 20.38 16.64
C GLY A 66 6.07 21.63 17.51
N PHE A 67 5.32 21.75 18.58
CA PHE A 67 5.44 22.87 19.51
C PHE A 67 6.81 22.95 20.20
N PHE A 68 7.51 21.81 20.36
CA PHE A 68 8.85 21.74 20.96
C PHE A 68 10.00 21.80 19.96
N LYS A 69 9.76 22.26 18.75
CA LYS A 69 10.74 22.34 17.64
C LYS A 69 12.02 23.11 18.00
N ASP A 70 11.92 24.09 18.88
CA ASP A 70 13.02 24.96 19.30
C ASP A 70 13.69 24.49 20.61
N ARG A 71 13.25 23.36 21.20
CA ARG A 71 13.85 22.79 22.40
C ARG A 71 14.91 21.78 22.04
N LEU A 72 16.15 22.07 22.41
CA LEU A 72 17.25 21.10 22.37
C LEU A 72 16.99 19.96 23.33
N ILE A 73 17.25 18.75 22.88
CA ILE A 73 17.09 17.52 23.65
C ILE A 73 18.48 17.08 24.12
N PRO A 74 18.69 16.97 25.43
CA PRO A 74 19.94 16.43 25.97
C PRO A 74 20.20 15.01 25.45
N PRO A 75 21.47 14.63 25.18
CA PRO A 75 21.82 13.32 24.62
C PRO A 75 21.30 12.13 25.43
N ASP A 76 21.24 12.26 26.76
CA ASP A 76 20.71 11.26 27.69
C ASP A 76 19.19 11.07 27.60
N GLN A 77 18.46 12.04 27.04
CA GLN A 77 17.00 12.00 26.88
C GLN A 77 16.55 11.57 25.48
N VAL A 78 17.46 11.43 24.53
CA VAL A 78 17.13 11.14 23.13
C VAL A 78 16.35 9.83 22.96
N LEU A 79 16.75 8.77 23.66
CA LEU A 79 16.08 7.46 23.59
C LEU A 79 14.67 7.51 24.17
N GLU A 80 14.52 8.19 25.30
CA GLU A 80 13.21 8.38 25.95
C GLU A 80 12.28 9.22 25.04
N LEU A 81 12.80 10.27 24.43
CA LEU A 81 12.05 11.10 23.47
C LEU A 81 11.48 10.26 22.32
N GLN A 82 12.30 9.39 21.69
CA GLN A 82 11.82 8.54 20.58
C GLN A 82 10.67 7.63 21.03
N ARG A 83 10.79 7.03 22.19
CA ARG A 83 9.76 6.16 22.78
C ARG A 83 8.48 6.92 23.10
N ASN A 84 8.61 8.07 23.76
CA ASN A 84 7.49 8.94 24.11
C ASN A 84 6.80 9.54 22.90
N LEU A 85 7.55 9.83 21.83
CA LEU A 85 6.99 10.26 20.55
C LEU A 85 6.06 9.18 19.98
N VAL A 86 6.50 7.94 19.91
CA VAL A 86 5.68 6.81 19.45
C VAL A 86 4.41 6.67 20.29
N ARG A 87 4.56 6.66 21.61
CA ARG A 87 3.43 6.51 22.55
C ARG A 87 2.41 7.64 22.42
N SER A 88 2.85 8.89 22.31
CA SER A 88 1.99 10.06 22.24
C SER A 88 1.17 10.13 20.96
N HIS A 89 1.63 9.52 19.88
CA HIS A 89 0.94 9.52 18.58
C HIS A 89 0.06 8.29 18.37
N ALA A 90 0.14 7.26 19.21
CA ALA A 90 -0.70 6.07 19.13
C ALA A 90 -2.13 6.34 19.66
N ALA A 91 -2.82 7.27 19.03
CA ALA A 91 -4.13 7.78 19.41
C ALA A 91 -5.24 7.39 18.41
N GLY A 92 -5.02 6.35 17.60
CA GLY A 92 -6.01 5.84 16.66
C GLY A 92 -7.23 5.25 17.37
N VAL A 93 -8.40 5.33 16.73
CA VAL A 93 -9.69 4.83 17.23
C VAL A 93 -10.45 4.07 16.14
N GLY A 94 -11.60 3.50 16.49
CA GLY A 94 -12.47 2.80 15.56
C GLY A 94 -12.12 1.31 15.37
N PRO A 95 -12.71 0.64 14.36
CA PRO A 95 -12.43 -0.76 14.08
C PRO A 95 -10.97 -0.95 13.69
N ILE A 96 -10.42 -2.12 14.02
CA ILE A 96 -9.05 -2.46 13.63
C ILE A 96 -8.96 -2.76 12.14
N LEU A 97 -7.84 -2.41 11.52
CA LEU A 97 -7.51 -2.76 10.15
C LEU A 97 -7.37 -4.28 10.01
N SER A 98 -7.70 -4.79 8.84
CA SER A 98 -7.47 -6.19 8.50
C SER A 98 -5.96 -6.50 8.43
N GLU A 99 -5.62 -7.77 8.62
CA GLU A 99 -4.24 -8.26 8.46
C GLU A 99 -3.65 -7.86 7.10
N ARG A 100 -4.45 -7.95 6.04
CA ARG A 100 -4.05 -7.61 4.67
C ARG A 100 -3.68 -6.13 4.54
N GLU A 101 -4.45 -5.22 5.15
CA GLU A 101 -4.15 -3.78 5.17
C GLU A 101 -2.91 -3.47 5.98
N VAL A 102 -2.74 -4.11 7.14
CA VAL A 102 -1.56 -3.96 7.99
C VAL A 102 -0.30 -4.47 7.29
N ARG A 103 -0.37 -5.59 6.59
CA ARG A 103 0.76 -6.11 5.80
C ARG A 103 1.15 -5.17 4.66
N ALA A 104 0.18 -4.61 3.94
CA ALA A 104 0.44 -3.60 2.91
C ALA A 104 1.13 -2.36 3.49
N MET A 105 0.64 -1.85 4.63
CA MET A 105 1.25 -0.72 5.34
C MET A 105 2.69 -1.02 5.78
N LEU A 106 2.94 -2.21 6.35
CA LEU A 106 4.29 -2.65 6.74
C LEU A 106 5.24 -2.70 5.54
N ALA A 107 4.79 -3.26 4.40
CA ALA A 107 5.59 -3.37 3.18
C ALA A 107 5.99 -2.00 2.64
N VAL A 108 5.01 -1.10 2.47
CA VAL A 108 5.26 0.27 2.00
C VAL A 108 6.19 1.00 2.97
N ARG A 109 5.99 0.84 4.31
CA ARG A 109 6.87 1.48 5.29
C ARG A 109 8.29 0.95 5.23
N ALA A 110 8.48 -0.35 5.18
CA ALA A 110 9.80 -0.96 5.05
C ALA A 110 10.51 -0.49 3.77
N ASN A 111 9.80 -0.46 2.63
CA ASN A 111 10.34 0.02 1.37
C ASN A 111 10.74 1.51 1.42
N THR A 112 9.88 2.35 1.99
CA THR A 112 10.18 3.79 2.16
C THR A 112 11.46 4.01 2.98
N LEU A 113 11.64 3.26 4.07
CA LEU A 113 12.84 3.37 4.90
C LEU A 113 14.08 2.80 4.21
N ALA A 114 13.94 1.73 3.43
CA ALA A 114 15.01 1.12 2.62
C ALA A 114 15.57 2.09 1.55
N LYS A 115 14.79 3.12 1.16
CA LYS A 115 15.25 4.16 0.22
C LYS A 115 16.48 4.92 0.74
N GLY A 116 16.68 4.98 2.05
CA GLY A 116 17.91 5.48 2.66
C GLY A 116 17.97 7.00 2.84
N TYR A 117 16.82 7.69 3.00
CA TYR A 117 16.76 9.12 3.31
C TYR A 117 16.31 9.44 4.75
N SER A 118 15.88 8.41 5.49
CA SER A 118 15.26 8.62 6.81
C SER A 118 16.23 8.57 7.99
N GLY A 119 17.48 8.18 7.79
CA GLY A 119 18.48 8.09 8.85
C GLY A 119 18.25 7.00 9.87
N VAL A 120 17.55 5.92 9.48
CA VAL A 120 17.33 4.75 10.33
C VAL A 120 18.40 3.68 10.12
N ARG A 121 18.66 2.89 11.16
CA ARG A 121 19.51 1.70 11.06
C ARG A 121 18.80 0.59 10.29
N PRO A 122 19.53 -0.28 9.55
CA PRO A 122 18.97 -1.46 8.91
C PRO A 122 18.11 -2.33 9.83
N ALA A 123 18.50 -2.48 11.09
CA ALA A 123 17.78 -3.26 12.10
C ALA A 123 16.29 -2.87 12.24
N VAL A 124 15.94 -1.60 12.04
CA VAL A 124 14.53 -1.16 12.06
C VAL A 124 13.76 -1.77 10.88
N VAL A 125 14.31 -1.71 9.67
CA VAL A 125 13.69 -2.25 8.46
C VAL A 125 13.65 -3.78 8.51
N GLU A 126 14.71 -4.41 8.95
CA GLU A 126 14.81 -5.87 9.14
C GLU A 126 13.75 -6.38 10.13
N THR A 127 13.44 -5.59 11.18
CA THR A 127 12.36 -5.93 12.12
C THR A 127 10.99 -5.87 11.46
N LEU A 128 10.69 -4.83 10.64
CA LEU A 128 9.45 -4.75 9.87
C LEU A 128 9.30 -5.94 8.92
N ILE A 129 10.38 -6.29 8.21
CA ILE A 129 10.43 -7.46 7.32
C ILE A 129 10.24 -8.77 8.11
N ALA A 130 10.88 -8.91 9.26
CA ALA A 130 10.71 -10.09 10.12
C ALA A 130 9.27 -10.23 10.61
N MET A 131 8.60 -9.12 10.96
CA MET A 131 7.18 -9.12 11.32
C MET A 131 6.31 -9.59 10.15
N LEU A 132 6.53 -9.10 8.92
CA LEU A 132 5.85 -9.56 7.72
C LEU A 132 6.03 -11.07 7.49
N ASN A 133 7.27 -11.54 7.51
CA ASN A 133 7.61 -12.92 7.17
C ASN A 133 7.18 -13.93 8.25
N ARG A 134 7.13 -13.51 9.52
CA ARG A 134 6.75 -14.37 10.65
C ARG A 134 5.30 -14.21 11.09
N GLY A 135 4.53 -13.34 10.41
CA GLY A 135 3.10 -13.16 10.64
C GLY A 135 2.78 -12.46 11.96
N VAL A 136 3.57 -11.45 12.35
CA VAL A 136 3.24 -10.56 13.46
C VAL A 136 2.59 -9.30 12.91
N HIS A 137 1.29 -9.14 13.16
CA HIS A 137 0.50 -8.04 12.60
C HIS A 137 0.08 -7.07 13.72
N PRO A 138 0.64 -5.85 13.77
CA PRO A 138 0.21 -4.81 14.72
C PRO A 138 -1.30 -4.59 14.70
N VAL A 139 -1.89 -4.41 15.88
CA VAL A 139 -3.30 -3.98 16.00
C VAL A 139 -3.34 -2.48 15.74
N VAL A 140 -3.87 -2.10 14.59
CA VAL A 140 -3.94 -0.71 14.14
C VAL A 140 -5.39 -0.30 14.01
N PRO A 141 -5.87 0.70 14.78
CA PRO A 141 -7.20 1.29 14.58
C PRO A 141 -7.30 2.01 13.23
N GLY A 142 -8.44 1.85 12.55
CA GLY A 142 -8.65 2.34 11.18
C GLY A 142 -8.90 3.85 11.06
N GLN A 143 -9.07 4.57 12.18
CA GLN A 143 -9.31 6.01 12.18
C GLN A 143 -8.19 6.72 12.94
N GLY A 144 -7.44 7.58 12.25
CA GLY A 144 -6.30 8.29 12.84
C GLY A 144 -5.35 8.90 11.81
N SER A 145 -5.45 8.53 10.53
CA SER A 145 -4.73 9.20 9.45
C SER A 145 -5.25 10.62 9.27
N LEU A 146 -4.39 11.62 9.37
CA LEU A 146 -4.77 13.04 9.40
C LEU A 146 -3.60 13.94 9.00
N GLY A 147 -3.92 15.00 8.26
CA GLY A 147 -3.08 16.18 8.09
C GLY A 147 -1.92 16.04 7.13
N ALA A 148 -1.06 17.05 7.15
CA ALA A 148 0.04 17.21 6.21
C ALA A 148 1.17 16.18 6.36
N SER A 149 1.25 15.49 7.50
CA SER A 149 2.27 14.47 7.78
C SER A 149 1.83 13.05 7.40
N GLY A 150 0.55 12.86 7.06
CA GLY A 150 0.01 11.56 6.69
C GLY A 150 -0.41 10.69 7.87
N ASP A 151 0.09 9.48 7.96
CA ASP A 151 -0.43 8.39 8.79
C ASP A 151 0.20 8.31 10.20
N LEU A 152 0.42 9.44 10.90
CA LEU A 152 1.11 9.47 12.20
C LEU A 152 0.55 8.45 13.21
N ALA A 153 -0.76 8.46 13.47
CA ALA A 153 -1.35 7.59 14.45
C ALA A 153 -1.33 6.11 14.05
N PRO A 154 -1.72 5.71 12.82
CA PRO A 154 -1.58 4.32 12.37
C PRO A 154 -0.14 3.81 12.45
N LEU A 155 0.81 4.61 12.00
CA LEU A 155 2.23 4.25 12.04
C LEU A 155 2.79 4.21 13.47
N ALA A 156 2.22 5.01 14.39
CA ALA A 156 2.56 4.91 15.81
C ALA A 156 2.12 3.58 16.42
N HIS A 157 0.93 3.08 16.09
CA HIS A 157 0.49 1.75 16.53
C HIS A 157 1.39 0.64 15.96
N LEU A 158 1.83 0.77 14.71
CA LEU A 158 2.85 -0.12 14.14
C LEU A 158 4.16 -0.04 14.94
N ALA A 159 4.67 1.18 15.17
CA ALA A 159 5.94 1.42 15.83
C ALA A 159 5.94 0.96 17.30
N LEU A 160 4.79 1.02 18.01
CA LEU A 160 4.66 0.43 19.35
C LEU A 160 5.05 -1.05 19.34
N VAL A 161 4.60 -1.82 18.36
CA VAL A 161 4.95 -3.24 18.28
C VAL A 161 6.43 -3.43 17.99
N VAL A 162 7.02 -2.62 17.11
CA VAL A 162 8.47 -2.66 16.82
C VAL A 162 9.31 -2.50 18.08
N ILE A 163 8.87 -1.67 19.04
CA ILE A 163 9.57 -1.46 20.33
C ILE A 163 9.11 -2.42 21.45
N GLY A 164 8.26 -3.40 21.14
CA GLY A 164 7.78 -4.39 22.11
C GLY A 164 6.60 -3.93 22.96
N GLU A 165 5.92 -2.84 22.56
CA GLU A 165 4.72 -2.31 23.22
C GLU A 165 3.47 -2.50 22.35
N GLY A 166 2.33 -1.91 22.76
CA GLY A 166 1.07 -2.05 22.02
C GLY A 166 0.57 -3.48 21.95
N GLU A 167 -0.17 -3.78 20.90
CA GLU A 167 -0.78 -5.09 20.68
C GLU A 167 -0.54 -5.58 19.24
N ALA A 168 -0.46 -6.89 19.07
CA ALA A 168 -0.35 -7.51 17.74
C ALA A 168 -1.17 -8.79 17.66
N ILE A 169 -1.55 -9.16 16.43
CA ILE A 169 -2.12 -10.46 16.12
C ILE A 169 -0.97 -11.37 15.67
N PHE A 170 -0.85 -12.53 16.32
CA PHE A 170 0.10 -13.56 15.95
C PHE A 170 -0.60 -14.92 15.95
N ARG A 171 -0.61 -15.61 14.80
CA ARG A 171 -1.31 -16.89 14.60
C ARG A 171 -2.80 -16.84 15.00
N GLY A 172 -3.47 -15.72 14.71
CA GLY A 172 -4.89 -15.50 15.03
C GLY A 172 -5.17 -15.09 16.48
N GLU A 173 -4.17 -15.03 17.36
CA GLU A 173 -4.29 -14.61 18.76
C GLU A 173 -3.87 -13.14 18.91
N ARG A 174 -4.69 -12.33 19.60
CA ARG A 174 -4.35 -10.95 19.96
C ARG A 174 -3.54 -10.95 21.25
N LEU A 175 -2.32 -10.43 21.19
CA LEU A 175 -1.32 -10.46 22.24
C LEU A 175 -0.74 -9.07 22.51
N ALA A 176 -0.12 -8.89 23.68
CA ALA A 176 0.79 -7.76 23.88
C ALA A 176 1.93 -7.83 22.84
N GLY A 177 2.33 -6.66 22.29
CA GLY A 177 3.31 -6.58 21.21
C GLY A 177 4.63 -7.30 21.52
N GLY A 178 5.17 -7.09 22.71
CA GLY A 178 6.40 -7.78 23.17
C GLY A 178 6.25 -9.30 23.25
N GLU A 179 5.08 -9.80 23.66
CA GLU A 179 4.81 -11.24 23.69
C GLU A 179 4.67 -11.84 22.29
N ALA A 180 4.00 -11.12 21.38
CA ALA A 180 3.89 -11.54 19.98
C ALA A 180 5.29 -11.63 19.32
N LEU A 181 6.12 -10.61 19.50
CA LEU A 181 7.49 -10.59 19.00
C LEU A 181 8.32 -11.74 19.60
N ARG A 182 8.24 -11.95 20.93
CA ARG A 182 8.96 -13.02 21.62
C ARG A 182 8.57 -14.40 21.08
N ARG A 183 7.29 -14.67 20.91
CA ARG A 183 6.80 -15.94 20.34
C ARG A 183 7.23 -16.13 18.88
N ALA A 184 7.35 -15.03 18.14
CA ALA A 184 7.86 -15.04 16.78
C ALA A 184 9.39 -15.10 16.69
N GLY A 185 10.12 -15.00 17.80
CA GLY A 185 11.58 -14.96 17.84
C GLY A 185 12.18 -13.68 17.27
N ILE A 186 11.45 -12.56 17.36
CA ILE A 186 11.89 -11.23 16.90
C ILE A 186 12.28 -10.39 18.13
N PRO A 187 13.52 -9.91 18.23
CA PRO A 187 13.89 -8.98 19.29
C PRO A 187 13.22 -7.61 19.06
N PRO A 188 12.68 -6.96 20.10
CA PRO A 188 12.19 -5.59 19.97
C PRO A 188 13.37 -4.63 19.72
N VAL A 189 13.10 -3.56 18.94
CA VAL A 189 14.10 -2.54 18.64
C VAL A 189 14.13 -1.49 19.75
N GLN A 190 15.32 -1.18 20.26
CA GLN A 190 15.54 0.06 20.99
C GLN A 190 15.81 1.17 20.00
N LEU A 191 14.87 2.14 19.90
CA LEU A 191 14.98 3.24 18.95
C LEU A 191 16.12 4.19 19.33
N GLU A 192 16.90 4.59 18.35
CA GLU A 192 17.90 5.65 18.44
C GLU A 192 17.37 6.98 17.89
N ALA A 193 18.17 8.04 17.97
CA ALA A 193 17.83 9.35 17.45
C ALA A 193 17.26 9.30 16.04
N LYS A 194 16.19 10.05 15.78
CA LYS A 194 15.47 10.13 14.50
C LYS A 194 14.57 8.91 14.18
N GLU A 195 14.80 7.72 14.75
CA GLU A 195 14.11 6.49 14.34
C GLU A 195 12.62 6.50 14.69
N GLY A 196 12.24 7.06 15.84
CA GLY A 196 10.83 7.24 16.20
C GLY A 196 10.11 8.13 15.18
N LEU A 197 10.67 9.31 14.89
CA LEU A 197 10.11 10.21 13.86
C LEU A 197 10.08 9.53 12.49
N ALA A 198 11.13 8.83 12.12
CA ALA A 198 11.22 8.11 10.85
C ALA A 198 10.18 7.00 10.72
N LEU A 199 9.78 6.34 11.79
CA LEU A 199 8.72 5.34 11.76
C LEU A 199 7.32 5.93 11.63
N LEU A 200 7.09 7.17 12.08
CA LEU A 200 5.76 7.77 12.15
C LEU A 200 5.39 8.62 10.92
N ASN A 201 6.36 9.32 10.33
CA ASN A 201 6.09 10.25 9.25
C ASN A 201 6.07 9.56 7.89
N GLY A 202 4.96 9.65 7.20
CA GLY A 202 4.75 9.11 5.86
C GLY A 202 3.30 8.74 5.60
N THR A 203 3.05 8.19 4.42
CA THR A 203 1.75 7.86 3.85
C THR A 203 1.56 6.35 3.66
N ALA A 204 2.29 5.54 4.43
CA ALA A 204 2.37 4.10 4.18
C ALA A 204 1.03 3.35 4.35
N LEU A 205 0.13 3.80 5.25
CA LEU A 205 -1.21 3.25 5.34
C LEU A 205 -2.06 3.67 4.13
N MET A 206 -2.10 4.96 3.82
CA MET A 206 -2.88 5.48 2.68
C MET A 206 -2.46 4.79 1.39
N THR A 207 -1.16 4.70 1.13
CA THR A 207 -0.57 4.08 -0.06
C THR A 207 -0.85 2.58 -0.09
N GLY A 208 -0.64 1.87 1.02
CA GLY A 208 -0.91 0.44 1.13
C GLY A 208 -2.39 0.09 0.89
N VAL A 209 -3.30 0.78 1.56
CA VAL A 209 -4.76 0.60 1.37
C VAL A 209 -5.15 1.03 -0.05
N GLY A 210 -4.60 2.15 -0.55
CA GLY A 210 -4.81 2.62 -1.91
C GLY A 210 -4.43 1.58 -2.96
N ALA A 211 -3.30 0.90 -2.79
CA ALA A 211 -2.86 -0.18 -3.67
C ALA A 211 -3.86 -1.35 -3.68
N LEU A 212 -4.29 -1.80 -2.49
CA LEU A 212 -5.27 -2.89 -2.37
C LEU A 212 -6.62 -2.54 -3.00
N VAL A 213 -7.10 -1.30 -2.80
CA VAL A 213 -8.38 -0.83 -3.34
C VAL A 213 -8.30 -0.68 -4.85
N THR A 214 -7.20 -0.14 -5.38
CA THR A 214 -6.98 0.02 -6.83
C THR A 214 -6.96 -1.33 -7.53
N HIS A 215 -6.22 -2.30 -7.00
CA HIS A 215 -6.22 -3.67 -7.55
C HIS A 215 -7.64 -4.28 -7.55
N ARG A 216 -8.39 -4.14 -6.47
CA ARG A 216 -9.78 -4.61 -6.40
C ARG A 216 -10.68 -3.90 -7.40
N ALA A 217 -10.50 -2.61 -7.63
CA ALA A 217 -11.26 -1.84 -8.62
C ALA A 217 -10.98 -2.31 -10.05
N GLU A 218 -9.72 -2.65 -10.37
CA GLU A 218 -9.35 -3.24 -11.67
C GLU A 218 -10.06 -4.58 -11.90
N VAL A 219 -10.04 -5.46 -10.91
CA VAL A 219 -10.76 -6.76 -10.96
C VAL A 219 -12.26 -6.54 -11.09
N LEU A 220 -12.83 -5.58 -10.35
CA LEU A 220 -14.26 -5.27 -10.39
C LEU A 220 -14.72 -4.81 -11.78
N VAL A 221 -13.94 -3.94 -12.45
CA VAL A 221 -14.29 -3.47 -13.81
C VAL A 221 -14.21 -4.59 -14.84
N GLN A 222 -13.23 -5.51 -14.71
CA GLN A 222 -13.20 -6.70 -15.56
C GLN A 222 -14.40 -7.62 -15.32
N THR A 223 -14.80 -7.79 -14.08
CA THR A 223 -16.00 -8.55 -13.70
C THR A 223 -17.26 -7.89 -14.26
N ALA A 224 -17.34 -6.56 -14.23
CA ALA A 224 -18.45 -5.81 -14.81
C ALA A 224 -18.56 -6.00 -16.34
N ASP A 225 -17.43 -6.11 -17.06
CA ASP A 225 -17.46 -6.43 -18.50
C ASP A 225 -18.04 -7.82 -18.74
N ILE A 226 -17.64 -8.81 -17.97
CA ILE A 226 -18.16 -10.19 -18.07
C ILE A 226 -19.66 -10.20 -17.78
N ALA A 227 -20.10 -9.53 -16.71
CA ALA A 227 -21.51 -9.41 -16.37
C ALA A 227 -22.31 -8.69 -17.47
N GLY A 228 -21.71 -7.66 -18.08
CA GLY A 228 -22.28 -6.96 -19.24
C GLY A 228 -22.48 -7.86 -20.45
N CYS A 229 -21.50 -8.71 -20.78
CA CYS A 229 -21.60 -9.70 -21.85
C CYS A 229 -22.67 -10.75 -21.55
N LEU A 230 -22.72 -11.30 -20.34
CA LEU A 230 -23.76 -12.25 -19.95
C LEU A 230 -25.17 -11.64 -20.06
N SER A 231 -25.32 -10.39 -19.63
CA SER A 231 -26.59 -9.67 -19.76
C SER A 231 -26.98 -9.43 -21.24
N LEU A 232 -26.01 -9.09 -22.08
CA LEU A 232 -26.22 -8.91 -23.51
C LEU A 232 -26.73 -10.21 -24.18
N GLU A 233 -26.09 -11.33 -23.88
CA GLU A 233 -26.48 -12.65 -24.37
C GLU A 233 -27.87 -13.08 -23.86
N ALA A 234 -28.12 -12.91 -22.55
CA ALA A 234 -29.42 -13.25 -21.96
C ALA A 234 -30.58 -12.44 -22.53
N LEU A 235 -30.33 -11.25 -23.00
CA LEU A 235 -31.32 -10.36 -23.63
C LEU A 235 -31.35 -10.49 -25.17
N HIS A 236 -30.59 -11.41 -25.74
CA HIS A 236 -30.41 -11.55 -27.18
C HIS A 236 -30.03 -10.22 -27.86
N GLY A 237 -29.09 -9.48 -27.25
CA GLY A 237 -28.59 -8.21 -27.77
C GLY A 237 -27.66 -8.38 -28.96
N THR A 238 -27.17 -7.24 -29.48
CA THR A 238 -26.22 -7.22 -30.60
C THR A 238 -24.87 -6.65 -30.19
N ALA A 239 -23.77 -7.21 -30.71
CA ALA A 239 -22.41 -6.72 -30.47
C ALA A 239 -22.01 -5.56 -31.41
N GLU A 240 -22.89 -5.06 -32.27
CA GLU A 240 -22.57 -4.01 -33.25
C GLU A 240 -22.03 -2.73 -32.62
N ALA A 241 -22.52 -2.37 -31.41
CA ALA A 241 -22.01 -1.20 -30.67
C ALA A 241 -20.55 -1.34 -30.22
N PHE A 242 -19.99 -2.54 -30.26
CA PHE A 242 -18.60 -2.83 -29.89
C PHE A 242 -17.66 -2.92 -31.09
N ASP A 243 -18.15 -2.64 -32.32
CA ASP A 243 -17.34 -2.68 -33.52
C ASP A 243 -16.13 -1.71 -33.40
N GLN A 244 -14.95 -2.22 -33.74
CA GLN A 244 -13.69 -1.48 -33.57
C GLN A 244 -13.70 -0.15 -34.36
N ARG A 245 -14.40 -0.07 -35.49
CA ARG A 245 -14.49 1.15 -36.31
C ARG A 245 -15.17 2.30 -35.58
N LEU A 246 -16.18 1.99 -34.73
CA LEU A 246 -16.88 3.00 -33.92
C LEU A 246 -15.95 3.61 -32.86
N HIS A 247 -15.07 2.82 -32.31
CA HIS A 247 -14.13 3.28 -31.27
C HIS A 247 -12.88 3.91 -31.86
N ALA A 248 -12.49 3.54 -33.08
CA ALA A 248 -11.33 4.13 -33.78
C ALA A 248 -11.50 5.59 -34.12
N VAL A 249 -12.75 6.05 -34.40
CA VAL A 249 -13.03 7.48 -34.75
C VAL A 249 -12.95 8.41 -33.52
N ARG A 250 -12.97 7.86 -32.30
CA ARG A 250 -12.75 8.57 -31.05
C ARG A 250 -11.90 7.70 -30.13
N PRO A 251 -10.58 7.64 -30.34
CA PRO A 251 -9.71 6.59 -29.82
C PRO A 251 -9.28 6.85 -28.36
N HIS A 252 -10.24 6.90 -27.44
CA HIS A 252 -9.95 6.86 -26.01
C HIS A 252 -9.38 5.49 -25.65
N PRO A 253 -8.13 5.36 -25.21
CA PRO A 253 -7.43 4.07 -25.17
C PRO A 253 -8.20 3.00 -24.38
N ARG A 254 -8.67 3.32 -23.18
CA ARG A 254 -9.35 2.34 -22.34
C ARG A 254 -10.78 2.00 -22.77
N GLN A 255 -11.44 2.88 -23.51
CA GLN A 255 -12.69 2.58 -24.21
C GLN A 255 -12.44 1.59 -25.35
N VAL A 256 -11.38 1.81 -26.14
CA VAL A 256 -10.97 0.91 -27.23
C VAL A 256 -10.64 -0.48 -26.67
N ASP A 257 -9.86 -0.54 -25.59
CA ASP A 257 -9.48 -1.79 -24.93
C ASP A 257 -10.71 -2.53 -24.38
N CYS A 258 -11.64 -1.81 -23.75
CA CYS A 258 -12.89 -2.38 -23.26
C CYS A 258 -13.70 -3.00 -24.39
N ALA A 259 -13.92 -2.27 -25.49
CA ALA A 259 -14.64 -2.78 -26.64
C ALA A 259 -13.96 -4.02 -27.26
N ALA A 260 -12.63 -4.01 -27.32
CA ALA A 260 -11.87 -5.17 -27.81
C ALA A 260 -12.03 -6.39 -26.87
N TYR A 261 -12.04 -6.17 -25.56
CA TYR A 261 -12.26 -7.23 -24.57
C TYR A 261 -13.65 -7.83 -24.67
N LEU A 262 -14.70 -6.99 -24.75
CA LEU A 262 -16.09 -7.43 -24.95
C LEU A 262 -16.24 -8.27 -26.23
N ARG A 263 -15.67 -7.87 -27.36
CA ARG A 263 -15.68 -8.66 -28.59
C ARG A 263 -15.02 -10.03 -28.42
N ARG A 264 -13.93 -10.11 -27.66
CA ARG A 264 -13.28 -11.41 -27.37
C ARG A 264 -14.15 -12.32 -26.51
N LEU A 265 -14.81 -11.76 -25.48
CA LEU A 265 -15.70 -12.52 -24.61
C LEU A 265 -16.91 -13.07 -25.37
N LEU A 266 -17.44 -12.31 -26.34
CA LEU A 266 -18.62 -12.65 -27.13
C LEU A 266 -18.29 -13.46 -28.39
N ALA A 267 -17.03 -13.75 -28.68
CA ALA A 267 -16.62 -14.48 -29.88
C ALA A 267 -17.20 -15.88 -29.91
N GLY A 268 -17.92 -16.21 -30.97
CA GLY A 268 -18.58 -17.51 -31.15
C GLY A 268 -19.90 -17.67 -30.39
N SER A 269 -20.40 -16.62 -29.75
CA SER A 269 -21.72 -16.66 -29.11
C SER A 269 -22.83 -16.89 -30.11
N THR A 270 -23.71 -17.84 -29.82
CA THR A 270 -24.93 -18.13 -30.60
C THR A 270 -26.18 -17.44 -30.03
N TYR A 271 -26.02 -16.72 -28.91
CA TYR A 271 -27.11 -15.99 -28.26
C TYR A 271 -27.26 -14.54 -28.77
N LEU A 272 -26.26 -14.03 -29.47
CA LEU A 272 -26.32 -12.69 -30.04
C LEU A 272 -27.26 -12.69 -31.26
N ARG A 273 -28.13 -11.67 -31.33
CA ARG A 273 -28.92 -11.48 -32.53
C ARG A 273 -28.11 -10.76 -33.62
N GLY A 274 -28.41 -11.12 -34.88
CA GLY A 274 -27.96 -10.38 -36.02
C GLY A 274 -28.80 -9.10 -36.29
N HIS A 275 -28.71 -8.55 -37.51
CA HIS A 275 -29.53 -7.45 -37.88
C HIS A 275 -31.02 -7.80 -37.84
N ASP A 276 -31.81 -7.00 -37.11
CA ASP A 276 -33.24 -7.14 -36.96
C ASP A 276 -33.93 -5.80 -37.22
N PRO A 277 -34.68 -5.66 -38.32
CA PRO A 277 -35.34 -4.43 -38.66
C PRO A 277 -36.51 -4.07 -37.72
N LEU A 278 -36.97 -4.99 -36.89
CA LEU A 278 -38.02 -4.76 -35.88
C LEU A 278 -37.42 -4.37 -34.52
N ASN A 279 -36.14 -4.64 -34.30
CA ASN A 279 -35.40 -4.28 -33.11
C ASN A 279 -34.02 -3.73 -33.46
N VAL A 280 -33.98 -2.49 -33.94
CA VAL A 280 -32.80 -1.87 -34.55
C VAL A 280 -31.68 -1.59 -33.55
N GLN A 281 -32.00 -1.29 -32.29
CA GLN A 281 -31.05 -0.87 -31.28
C GLN A 281 -31.33 -1.50 -29.91
N ASP A 282 -30.27 -1.92 -29.21
CA ASP A 282 -30.36 -2.24 -27.80
C ASP A 282 -30.46 -1.00 -26.90
N PRO A 283 -30.90 -1.12 -25.64
CA PRO A 283 -30.89 -0.04 -24.67
C PRO A 283 -29.49 0.54 -24.44
N TYR A 284 -29.42 1.82 -24.03
CA TYR A 284 -28.16 2.51 -23.74
C TYR A 284 -27.24 1.73 -22.80
N THR A 285 -27.78 1.13 -21.75
CA THR A 285 -27.03 0.32 -20.78
C THR A 285 -26.17 -0.76 -21.42
N LEU A 286 -26.60 -1.37 -22.51
CA LEU A 286 -25.84 -2.38 -23.24
C LEU A 286 -24.88 -1.76 -24.26
N ARG A 287 -25.37 -0.76 -25.00
CA ARG A 287 -24.57 -0.11 -26.07
C ARG A 287 -23.40 0.72 -25.55
N CYS A 288 -23.56 1.36 -24.37
CA CYS A 288 -22.59 2.29 -23.81
C CYS A 288 -21.59 1.64 -22.84
N ILE A 289 -21.57 0.32 -22.71
CA ILE A 289 -20.61 -0.39 -21.84
C ILE A 289 -19.16 0.09 -22.11
N PRO A 290 -18.64 0.13 -23.34
CA PRO A 290 -17.27 0.57 -23.59
C PRO A 290 -16.97 2.00 -23.11
N GLN A 291 -17.93 2.94 -23.33
CA GLN A 291 -17.77 4.33 -22.94
C GLN A 291 -17.76 4.50 -21.42
N VAL A 292 -18.70 3.88 -20.72
CA VAL A 292 -18.84 3.98 -19.26
C VAL A 292 -17.67 3.27 -18.57
N HIS A 293 -17.42 2.02 -18.93
CA HIS A 293 -16.33 1.23 -18.30
C HIS A 293 -14.95 1.77 -18.69
N GLY A 294 -14.79 2.30 -19.92
CA GLY A 294 -13.57 2.98 -20.34
C GLY A 294 -13.24 4.20 -19.49
N ALA A 295 -14.24 5.06 -19.24
CA ALA A 295 -14.07 6.25 -18.39
C ALA A 295 -13.73 5.87 -16.93
N VAL A 296 -14.35 4.82 -16.37
CA VAL A 296 -14.01 4.30 -15.04
C VAL A 296 -12.57 3.79 -15.02
N ARG A 297 -12.14 3.08 -16.05
CA ARG A 297 -10.75 2.61 -16.18
C ARG A 297 -9.74 3.74 -16.26
N ASP A 298 -10.07 4.87 -16.86
CA ASP A 298 -9.20 6.05 -16.88
C ASP A 298 -8.97 6.59 -15.46
N ALA A 299 -10.02 6.66 -14.63
CA ALA A 299 -9.92 7.09 -13.25
C ALA A 299 -9.08 6.11 -12.40
N ILE A 300 -9.30 4.80 -12.56
CA ILE A 300 -8.52 3.76 -11.86
C ILE A 300 -7.04 3.81 -12.27
N ALA A 301 -6.76 3.97 -13.57
CA ALA A 301 -5.39 4.06 -14.05
C ALA A 301 -4.66 5.31 -13.56
N TYR A 302 -5.34 6.44 -13.41
CA TYR A 302 -4.77 7.63 -12.79
C TYR A 302 -4.45 7.38 -11.32
N ALA A 303 -5.35 6.75 -10.56
CA ALA A 303 -5.11 6.39 -9.18
C ALA A 303 -3.90 5.43 -9.05
N ARG A 304 -3.84 4.39 -9.91
CA ARG A 304 -2.71 3.46 -9.97
C ARG A 304 -1.38 4.19 -10.20
N TRP A 305 -1.36 5.07 -11.20
CA TRP A 305 -0.16 5.83 -11.55
C TRP A 305 0.35 6.69 -10.38
N VAL A 306 -0.55 7.36 -9.65
CA VAL A 306 -0.18 8.18 -8.48
C VAL A 306 0.38 7.30 -7.35
N ILE A 307 -0.27 6.17 -7.07
CA ILE A 307 0.15 5.24 -6.01
C ILE A 307 1.52 4.60 -6.34
N GLU A 308 1.77 4.29 -7.61
CA GLU A 308 3.05 3.72 -8.03
C GLU A 308 4.22 4.72 -8.00
N ILE A 309 3.94 6.03 -8.06
CA ILE A 309 4.95 7.06 -7.81
C ILE A 309 5.31 7.16 -6.32
N GLU A 310 4.28 7.11 -5.44
CA GLU A 310 4.44 7.19 -4.00
C GLU A 310 5.17 5.97 -3.42
#